data_fef17235fded28be9b2a3a03ba97a277
#
_entry.id   fef17235fded28be9b2a3a03ba97a277
#
_cell.length_a   1.000
_cell.length_b   1.000
_cell.length_c   1.000
_cell.angle_alpha   90.00
_cell.angle_beta   90.00
_cell.angle_gamma   90.00
#
_symmetry.space_group_name_H-M   'P 1'
#
loop_
_entity.id
_entity.type
_entity.pdbx_description
1 polymer ?
#
loop_
_entity_poly.entity_id
_entity_poly.type
_entity_poly.pdbx_seq_one_letter_code
_entity_poly.pdbx_strand_id
1 'polypeptide(L)'
;MHVLLVNTTPIPVYAYGGTERVIWDLGKSLVKLGHKVSYLVPQGSHCDFARVLPIDTSQPWEKQIPADIDITHFQFNPQTLPETPYLVTEHGNARKAKRWPLNTVFVSKNHASRYGSDQYVLNGLDWDNYGAVDLDNTRT
;
A
#
# COMPACT_ATOMS: atom_id res chain seq x y z
N MET A 1 14.01 -5.57 8.32
CA MET A 1 13.19 -6.45 7.43
C MET A 1 13.21 -5.90 6.02
N HIS A 2 12.98 -6.77 5.05
CA HIS A 2 12.74 -6.39 3.66
C HIS A 2 11.25 -6.53 3.35
N VAL A 3 10.58 -5.42 3.11
CA VAL A 3 9.14 -5.33 2.86
C VAL A 3 8.89 -5.18 1.36
N LEU A 4 8.02 -6.02 0.80
CA LEU A 4 7.53 -5.87 -0.57
C LEU A 4 6.14 -5.22 -0.54
N LEU A 5 5.99 -4.05 -1.12
CA LEU A 5 4.72 -3.37 -1.32
C LEU A 5 4.17 -3.71 -2.70
N VAL A 6 2.99 -4.32 -2.76
CA VAL A 6 2.36 -4.77 -4.03
C VAL A 6 1.13 -3.92 -4.31
N ASN A 7 1.09 -3.30 -5.50
CA ASN A 7 -0.04 -2.51 -5.95
C ASN A 7 -0.34 -2.74 -7.43
N THR A 8 -1.58 -2.55 -7.84
CA THR A 8 -2.05 -2.76 -9.22
C THR A 8 -2.04 -1.50 -10.08
N THR A 9 -1.69 -0.36 -9.49
CA THR A 9 -1.57 0.92 -10.18
C THR A 9 -0.13 1.43 -10.13
N PRO A 10 0.32 2.19 -11.14
CA PRO A 10 1.68 2.74 -11.18
C PRO A 10 1.94 3.75 -10.05
N ILE A 11 3.22 3.86 -9.65
CA ILE A 11 3.73 4.86 -8.70
C ILE A 11 4.93 5.60 -9.31
N PRO A 12 5.17 6.88 -8.92
CA PRO A 12 4.29 7.76 -8.16
C PRO A 12 3.11 8.27 -8.99
N VAL A 13 2.12 8.89 -8.35
CA VAL A 13 1.07 9.62 -9.04
C VAL A 13 1.26 11.13 -8.86
N TYR A 14 1.10 11.85 -9.93
CA TYR A 14 1.35 13.31 -9.95
C TYR A 14 0.08 14.15 -9.85
N ALA A 15 -1.08 13.58 -10.20
CA ALA A 15 -2.34 14.29 -10.20
C ALA A 15 -3.32 13.73 -9.18
N TYR A 16 -4.09 12.73 -9.54
CA TYR A 16 -5.11 12.10 -8.70
C TYR A 16 -4.66 10.68 -8.31
N GLY A 17 -4.79 10.34 -7.02
CA GLY A 17 -4.40 9.01 -6.53
C GLY A 17 -4.13 9.03 -5.02
N GLY A 18 -5.20 8.94 -4.22
CA GLY A 18 -5.06 8.94 -2.76
C GLY A 18 -4.34 7.71 -2.23
N THR A 19 -4.71 6.53 -2.73
CA THR A 19 -4.11 5.25 -2.33
C THR A 19 -2.64 5.17 -2.70
N GLU A 20 -2.28 5.57 -3.92
CA GLU A 20 -0.90 5.52 -4.42
C GLU A 20 0.03 6.44 -3.62
N ARG A 21 -0.47 7.60 -3.15
CA ARG A 21 0.29 8.49 -2.24
C ARG A 21 0.52 7.84 -0.88
N VAL A 22 -0.51 7.20 -0.32
CA VAL A 22 -0.37 6.46 0.94
C VAL A 22 0.67 5.34 0.81
N ILE A 23 0.66 4.60 -0.30
CA ILE A 23 1.62 3.52 -0.58
C ILE A 23 3.04 4.07 -0.72
N TRP A 24 3.20 5.17 -1.44
CA TRP A 24 4.48 5.87 -1.58
C TRP A 24 5.02 6.34 -0.24
N ASP A 25 4.21 7.04 0.53
CA ASP A 25 4.59 7.59 1.84
C ASP A 25 4.85 6.49 2.87
N LEU A 26 4.12 5.37 2.81
CA LEU A 26 4.37 4.18 3.61
C LEU A 26 5.78 3.62 3.33
N GLY A 27 6.12 3.41 2.06
CA GLY A 27 7.43 2.88 1.69
C GLY A 27 8.57 3.83 2.10
N LYS A 28 8.39 5.13 1.89
CA LYS A 28 9.35 6.16 2.31
C LYS A 28 9.55 6.16 3.83
N SER A 29 8.46 6.02 4.59
CA SER A 29 8.50 5.95 6.05
C SER A 29 9.18 4.68 6.56
N LEU A 30 8.92 3.53 5.93
CA LEU A 30 9.60 2.28 6.24
C LEU A 30 11.12 2.36 6.00
N VAL A 31 11.55 3.01 4.92
CA VAL A 31 12.97 3.27 4.66
C VAL A 31 13.57 4.19 5.73
N LYS A 32 12.88 5.26 6.12
CA LYS A 32 13.30 6.15 7.24
C LYS A 32 13.46 5.38 8.56
N LEU A 33 12.66 4.33 8.77
CA LEU A 33 12.74 3.45 9.96
C LEU A 33 13.82 2.36 9.84
N GLY A 34 14.61 2.35 8.76
CA GLY A 34 15.71 1.40 8.57
C GLY A 34 15.31 0.07 7.94
N HIS A 35 14.12 -0.03 7.36
CA HIS A 35 13.69 -1.20 6.60
C HIS A 35 14.12 -1.11 5.13
N LYS A 36 14.41 -2.25 4.52
CA LYS A 36 14.55 -2.34 3.08
C LYS A 36 13.16 -2.46 2.45
N VAL A 37 12.91 -1.70 1.38
CA VAL A 37 11.63 -1.68 0.70
C VAL A 37 11.82 -2.01 -0.77
N SER A 38 10.90 -2.79 -1.32
CA SER A 38 10.72 -3.00 -2.75
C SER A 38 9.25 -2.82 -3.12
N TYR A 39 9.00 -2.35 -4.33
CA TYR A 39 7.67 -2.26 -4.89
C TYR A 39 7.52 -3.28 -6.03
N LEU A 40 6.43 -4.05 -6.02
CA LEU A 40 5.99 -4.86 -7.15
C LEU A 40 4.74 -4.17 -7.73
N VAL A 41 4.92 -3.46 -8.84
CA VAL A 41 3.96 -2.50 -9.40
C VAL A 41 4.00 -2.52 -10.92
N PRO A 42 2.99 -1.98 -11.61
CA PRO A 42 2.96 -1.96 -13.08
C PRO A 42 4.19 -1.29 -13.70
N GLN A 43 4.51 -1.71 -14.91
CA GLN A 43 5.56 -1.10 -15.73
C GLN A 43 5.32 0.40 -15.89
N GLY A 44 6.41 1.18 -15.94
CA GLY A 44 6.38 2.65 -15.98
C GLY A 44 6.43 3.30 -14.59
N SER A 45 6.36 2.49 -13.53
CA SER A 45 6.61 2.98 -12.17
C SER A 45 8.08 3.26 -11.93
N HIS A 46 8.39 4.21 -11.06
CA HIS A 46 9.76 4.51 -10.62
C HIS A 46 9.79 4.98 -9.16
N CYS A 47 10.94 4.81 -8.52
CA CYS A 47 11.17 5.23 -7.15
C CYS A 47 12.66 5.46 -6.94
N ASP A 48 13.03 6.53 -6.23
CA ASP A 48 14.42 6.92 -5.96
C ASP A 48 14.96 6.35 -4.63
N PHE A 49 14.10 5.90 -3.73
CA PHE A 49 14.47 5.38 -2.41
C PHE A 49 14.26 3.87 -2.25
N ALA A 50 13.63 3.18 -3.20
CA ALA A 50 13.32 1.76 -3.12
C ALA A 50 13.45 1.06 -4.48
N ARG A 51 13.70 -0.25 -4.45
CA ARG A 51 13.73 -1.06 -5.66
C ARG A 51 12.33 -1.19 -6.25
N VAL A 52 12.19 -0.95 -7.55
CA VAL A 52 10.95 -1.17 -8.30
C VAL A 52 11.08 -2.41 -9.16
N LEU A 53 10.11 -3.31 -9.04
CA LEU A 53 9.98 -4.53 -9.81
C LEU A 53 8.71 -4.40 -10.66
N PRO A 54 8.83 -4.40 -12.00
CA PRO A 54 7.64 -4.38 -12.85
C PRO A 54 6.88 -5.70 -12.74
N ILE A 55 5.58 -5.62 -12.48
CA ILE A 55 4.73 -6.80 -12.45
C ILE A 55 4.49 -7.31 -13.87
N ASP A 56 4.68 -8.60 -14.08
CA ASP A 56 4.30 -9.30 -15.30
C ASP A 56 2.87 -9.85 -15.14
N THR A 57 1.91 -9.20 -15.80
CA THR A 57 0.50 -9.59 -15.72
C THR A 57 0.19 -10.93 -16.39
N SER A 58 1.13 -11.50 -17.18
CA SER A 58 1.01 -12.82 -17.79
C SER A 58 1.36 -13.97 -16.85
N GLN A 59 1.96 -13.68 -15.70
CA GLN A 59 2.40 -14.65 -14.71
C GLN A 59 1.65 -14.45 -13.39
N PRO A 60 1.45 -15.52 -12.60
CA PRO A 60 0.96 -15.40 -11.24
C PRO A 60 1.90 -14.49 -10.44
N TRP A 61 1.33 -13.47 -9.79
CA TRP A 61 2.12 -12.47 -9.06
C TRP A 61 2.91 -13.07 -7.88
N GLU A 62 2.40 -14.14 -7.24
CA GLU A 62 3.08 -14.83 -6.14
C GLU A 62 4.41 -15.47 -6.56
N LYS A 63 4.55 -15.82 -7.84
CA LYS A 63 5.81 -16.31 -8.41
C LYS A 63 6.83 -15.22 -8.68
N GLN A 64 6.42 -13.97 -8.58
CA GLN A 64 7.25 -12.80 -8.83
C GLN A 64 7.81 -12.19 -7.52
N ILE A 65 7.46 -12.77 -6.37
CA ILE A 65 8.00 -12.34 -5.07
C ILE A 65 9.45 -12.81 -4.97
N PRO A 66 10.42 -11.88 -4.82
CA PRO A 66 11.82 -12.26 -4.63
C PRO A 66 12.05 -13.05 -3.35
N ALA A 67 13.02 -13.97 -3.37
CA ALA A 67 13.33 -14.81 -2.22
C ALA A 67 13.90 -14.06 -1.00
N ASP A 68 14.37 -12.81 -1.21
CA ASP A 68 14.93 -11.95 -0.18
C ASP A 68 13.88 -11.08 0.54
N ILE A 69 12.59 -11.34 0.32
CA ILE A 69 11.47 -10.62 0.96
C ILE A 69 11.09 -11.32 2.28
N ASP A 70 11.04 -10.55 3.36
CA ASP A 70 10.60 -11.02 4.67
C ASP A 70 9.07 -10.99 4.82
N ILE A 71 8.41 -9.98 4.25
CA ILE A 71 6.95 -9.81 4.28
C ILE A 71 6.44 -9.14 3.02
N THR A 72 5.32 -9.64 2.49
CA THR A 72 4.61 -9.04 1.35
C THR A 72 3.37 -8.29 1.83
N HIS A 73 3.28 -7.01 1.53
CA HIS A 73 2.15 -6.16 1.89
C HIS A 73 1.33 -5.79 0.66
N PHE A 74 0.17 -6.41 0.52
CA PHE A 74 -0.78 -6.12 -0.56
C PHE A 74 -1.62 -4.90 -0.25
N GLN A 75 -1.76 -4.01 -1.22
CA GLN A 75 -2.63 -2.84 -1.14
C GLN A 75 -4.00 -3.10 -1.77
N PHE A 76 -4.34 -4.35 -1.95
CA PHE A 76 -5.61 -4.86 -2.47
C PHE A 76 -5.80 -6.29 -1.98
N ASN A 77 -7.01 -6.84 -2.07
CA ASN A 77 -7.25 -8.24 -1.75
C ASN A 77 -6.84 -9.12 -2.94
N PRO A 78 -5.71 -9.87 -2.84
CA PRO A 78 -5.24 -10.75 -3.90
C PRO A 78 -6.15 -11.97 -4.05
N GLN A 79 -6.21 -12.56 -5.25
CA GLN A 79 -6.97 -13.77 -5.50
C GLN A 79 -6.32 -15.00 -4.87
N THR A 80 -5.00 -15.02 -4.83
CA THR A 80 -4.18 -16.07 -4.25
C THR A 80 -3.23 -15.48 -3.21
N LEU A 81 -2.90 -16.23 -2.20
CA LEU A 81 -2.03 -15.79 -1.09
C LEU A 81 -0.68 -16.49 -1.20
N PRO A 82 0.42 -15.80 -0.86
CA PRO A 82 1.74 -16.44 -0.80
C PRO A 82 1.84 -17.38 0.42
N GLU A 83 2.76 -18.32 0.35
CA GLU A 83 3.15 -19.17 1.51
C GLU A 83 4.00 -18.39 2.53
N THR A 84 4.62 -17.30 2.09
CA THR A 84 5.45 -16.42 2.93
C THR A 84 4.59 -15.44 3.73
N PRO A 85 5.13 -14.81 4.79
CA PRO A 85 4.39 -13.83 5.58
C PRO A 85 3.79 -12.71 4.72
N TYR A 86 2.55 -12.38 4.99
CA TYR A 86 1.85 -11.34 4.23
C TYR A 86 0.92 -10.49 5.11
N LEU A 87 0.61 -9.30 4.61
CA LEU A 87 -0.38 -8.36 5.12
C LEU A 87 -1.21 -7.83 3.94
N VAL A 88 -2.47 -7.56 4.18
CA VAL A 88 -3.38 -6.92 3.20
C VAL A 88 -3.92 -5.62 3.80
N THR A 89 -3.82 -4.52 3.07
CA THR A 89 -4.59 -3.30 3.38
C THR A 89 -5.69 -3.13 2.35
N GLU A 90 -6.94 -3.07 2.83
CA GLU A 90 -8.08 -2.77 1.97
C GLU A 90 -8.41 -1.28 2.05
N HIS A 91 -8.31 -0.60 0.91
CA HIS A 91 -8.53 0.84 0.80
C HIS A 91 -9.94 1.21 0.36
N GLY A 92 -10.64 0.30 -0.32
CA GLY A 92 -11.94 0.55 -0.91
C GLY A 92 -13.09 -0.20 -0.26
N ASN A 93 -14.30 0.19 -0.59
CA ASN A 93 -15.51 -0.54 -0.19
C ASN A 93 -15.87 -1.57 -1.27
N ALA A 94 -15.97 -2.84 -0.89
CA ALA A 94 -16.47 -3.86 -1.79
C ALA A 94 -17.96 -3.63 -2.08
N ARG A 95 -18.34 -3.74 -3.34
CA ARG A 95 -19.75 -3.61 -3.78
C ARG A 95 -20.57 -4.87 -3.52
N LYS A 96 -19.92 -6.01 -3.27
CA LYS A 96 -20.53 -7.32 -3.01
C LYS A 96 -19.89 -7.94 -1.78
N ALA A 97 -20.60 -8.86 -1.12
CA ALA A 97 -20.04 -9.66 -0.04
C ALA A 97 -18.74 -10.33 -0.50
N LYS A 98 -17.67 -10.15 0.25
CA LYS A 98 -16.32 -10.65 -0.04
C LYS A 98 -15.72 -11.22 1.22
N ARG A 99 -14.99 -12.33 1.08
CA ARG A 99 -14.17 -12.85 2.18
C ARG A 99 -12.80 -12.20 2.11
N TRP A 100 -12.29 -11.87 3.28
CA TRP A 100 -10.99 -11.24 3.45
C TRP A 100 -10.03 -12.22 4.09
N PRO A 101 -8.74 -12.22 3.72
CA PRO A 101 -7.71 -12.94 4.45
C PRO A 101 -7.65 -12.50 5.91
N LEU A 102 -7.24 -13.40 6.82
CA LEU A 102 -7.13 -13.09 8.25
C LEU A 102 -6.20 -11.90 8.53
N ASN A 103 -5.12 -11.77 7.76
CA ASN A 103 -4.15 -10.68 7.89
C ASN A 103 -4.59 -9.43 7.10
N THR A 104 -5.88 -9.09 7.15
CA THR A 104 -6.39 -7.88 6.49
C THR A 104 -6.62 -6.77 7.50
N VAL A 105 -6.10 -5.59 7.21
CA VAL A 105 -6.39 -4.35 7.92
C VAL A 105 -7.17 -3.40 7.02
N PHE A 106 -8.01 -2.58 7.65
CA PHE A 106 -8.84 -1.59 6.98
C PHE A 106 -8.35 -0.18 7.32
N VAL A 107 -8.75 0.81 6.55
CA VAL A 107 -8.22 2.18 6.70
C VAL A 107 -8.97 3.04 7.73
N SER A 108 -9.99 2.49 8.40
CA SER A 108 -10.68 3.13 9.51
C SER A 108 -11.49 2.14 10.33
N LYS A 109 -11.85 2.51 11.55
CA LYS A 109 -12.72 1.71 12.43
C LYS A 109 -14.09 1.44 11.77
N ASN A 110 -14.69 2.46 11.15
CA ASN A 110 -15.96 2.30 10.43
C ASN A 110 -15.82 1.34 9.24
N HIS A 111 -14.71 1.43 8.51
CA HIS A 111 -14.43 0.52 7.40
C HIS A 111 -14.29 -0.92 7.87
N ALA A 112 -13.50 -1.18 8.91
CA ALA A 112 -13.34 -2.51 9.49
C ALA A 112 -14.66 -3.11 9.98
N SER A 113 -15.47 -2.33 10.72
CA SER A 113 -16.73 -2.79 11.28
C SER A 113 -17.75 -3.23 10.22
N ARG A 114 -17.72 -2.63 9.01
CA ARG A 114 -18.60 -3.05 7.90
C ARG A 114 -18.32 -4.49 7.43
N TYR A 115 -17.13 -4.98 7.69
CA TYR A 115 -16.69 -6.33 7.31
C TYR A 115 -16.50 -7.26 8.50
N GLY A 116 -17.05 -6.86 9.68
CA GLY A 116 -16.99 -7.68 10.89
C GLY A 116 -15.59 -7.79 11.49
N SER A 117 -14.71 -6.82 11.23
CA SER A 117 -13.35 -6.76 11.75
C SER A 117 -13.18 -5.58 12.71
N ASP A 118 -12.23 -5.68 13.62
CA ASP A 118 -11.75 -4.60 14.48
C ASP A 118 -10.33 -4.13 14.09
N GLN A 119 -9.74 -4.76 13.06
CA GLN A 119 -8.38 -4.48 12.62
C GLN A 119 -8.36 -3.30 11.64
N TYR A 120 -7.81 -2.17 12.06
CA TYR A 120 -7.65 -1.01 11.19
C TYR A 120 -6.40 -0.21 11.51
N VAL A 121 -5.89 0.45 10.47
CA VAL A 121 -4.81 1.45 10.56
C VAL A 121 -5.24 2.65 9.73
N LEU A 122 -5.19 3.84 10.31
CA LEU A 122 -5.51 5.06 9.57
C LEU A 122 -4.44 5.33 8.52
N ASN A 123 -4.85 5.85 7.37
CA ASN A 123 -3.91 6.29 6.35
C ASN A 123 -3.00 7.40 6.93
N GLY A 124 -1.69 7.20 6.79
CA GLY A 124 -0.69 8.21 7.10
C GLY A 124 -0.25 8.94 5.82
N LEU A 125 0.26 10.15 6.00
CA LEU A 125 0.89 10.95 4.96
C LEU A 125 2.25 11.43 5.45
N ASP A 126 3.18 11.65 4.52
CA ASP A 126 4.45 12.30 4.83
C ASP A 126 4.23 13.82 4.93
N TRP A 127 4.02 14.29 6.14
CA TRP A 127 3.73 15.72 6.41
C TRP A 127 4.86 16.66 6.00
N ASP A 128 6.08 16.18 5.83
CA ASP A 128 7.21 16.96 5.33
C ASP A 128 6.97 17.46 3.89
N ASN A 129 6.08 16.80 3.15
CA ASN A 129 5.69 17.20 1.79
C ASN A 129 4.59 18.26 1.75
N TYR A 130 4.03 18.63 2.91
CA TYR A 130 3.00 19.66 3.01
C TYR A 130 3.61 20.89 3.67
N GLY A 131 3.46 22.03 3.03
CA GLY A 131 3.92 23.32 3.58
C GLY A 131 3.22 23.69 4.90
N ALA A 132 3.69 24.75 5.53
CA ALA A 132 3.05 25.29 6.73
C ALA A 132 1.58 25.58 6.46
N VAL A 133 0.72 25.13 7.37
CA VAL A 133 -0.72 25.45 7.28
C VAL A 133 -0.87 26.94 7.57
N ASP A 134 -1.37 27.69 6.59
CA ASP A 134 -1.84 29.05 6.82
C ASP A 134 -3.16 28.99 7.58
N LEU A 135 -3.11 29.32 8.86
CA LEU A 135 -4.28 29.35 9.73
C LEU A 135 -5.12 30.63 9.55
N ASP A 136 -4.59 31.63 8.85
CA ASP A 136 -5.29 32.87 8.52
C ASP A 136 -6.14 32.67 7.25
N ASN A 137 -7.15 31.81 7.39
CA ASN A 137 -8.10 31.51 6.33
C ASN A 137 -9.07 32.72 6.15
N THR A 138 -8.56 33.83 5.68
CA THR A 138 -9.37 34.94 5.20
C THR A 138 -9.94 34.58 3.82
N ARG A 139 -11.07 33.86 3.83
CA ARG A 139 -11.89 33.77 2.61
C ARG A 139 -12.49 35.14 2.32
N THR A 140 -11.91 35.80 1.34
CA THR A 140 -12.59 36.93 0.63
C THR A 140 -13.63 36.37 -0.32
#